data_a561448da990be9ce048b2cbc9aa544b
#
_entry.id   a561448da990be9ce048b2cbc9aa544b
#
_cell.length_a   1.000
_cell.length_b   1.000
_cell.length_c   1.000
_cell.angle_alpha   90.00
_cell.angle_beta   90.00
_cell.angle_gamma   90.00
#
_symmetry.space_group_name_H-M   'P 1'
#
loop_
_entity.id
_entity.type
_entity.pdbx_description
1 polymer ?
#
loop_
_entity_poly.entity_id
_entity_poly.type
_entity_poly.pdbx_seq_one_letter_code
_entity_poly.pdbx_strand_id
1 'polypeptide(L)'
;MMERSVFLGLDIGSTTAKLALVAADGKLLEAQYLRHGAAVRQTLSTMLDQLALKYPGMAVSAAITGSASLGLSETLGLPFVQEVVAASRAIAVLAPQTDVAVELGGEDAKILYLSQGMDLRMNEACAGGTGAFIDQMAALLHTDASGLNELAANYTTLYPIASRCGVFAKTDVVPLLNEGAAREDLAASIFQAVVEQTIGGLACGNPIRGKVAFLGGPLHFLPELRKRFIATLKLAPEEVVPFPNAQYMVALGTALSLVDLPGAARMADMEPVTLGTLAERAPASDAEDRRPPSLRCSTTKPTTICSANATTGTPPRASRWNPRPARSSSADLGSTTVKAVLADADGAVLTS
;
A
#
# COMPACT_ATOMS: atom_id res chain seq x y z
N MET A 1 -24.46 20.00 26.59
CA MET A 1 -23.06 19.96 26.05
C MET A 1 -23.16 19.30 24.69
N MET A 2 -22.86 20.01 23.61
CA MET A 2 -22.80 19.36 22.29
C MET A 2 -21.67 18.31 22.37
N GLU A 3 -22.03 17.05 22.24
CA GLU A 3 -21.06 15.97 22.08
C GLU A 3 -20.18 16.32 20.89
N ARG A 4 -18.88 16.54 21.13
CA ARG A 4 -17.95 16.82 20.04
C ARG A 4 -17.82 15.55 19.23
N SER A 5 -18.40 15.53 18.04
CA SER A 5 -18.27 14.41 17.10
C SER A 5 -16.79 14.17 16.82
N VAL A 6 -16.35 12.94 17.03
CA VAL A 6 -14.97 12.50 16.80
C VAL A 6 -14.98 11.39 15.77
N PHE A 7 -14.01 11.40 14.88
CA PHE A 7 -13.94 10.51 13.73
C PHE A 7 -12.64 9.71 13.77
N LEU A 8 -12.73 8.41 13.53
CA LEU A 8 -11.60 7.50 13.54
C LEU A 8 -11.41 6.90 12.15
N GLY A 9 -10.23 7.09 11.58
CA GLY A 9 -9.80 6.42 10.36
C GLY A 9 -8.76 5.36 10.66
N LEU A 10 -8.99 4.14 10.18
CA LEU A 10 -8.07 3.02 10.25
C LEU A 10 -7.51 2.74 8.86
N ASP A 11 -6.19 2.63 8.73
CA ASP A 11 -5.51 2.22 7.50
C ASP A 11 -4.66 1.00 7.78
N ILE A 12 -5.09 -0.15 7.26
CA ILE A 12 -4.40 -1.44 7.43
C ILE A 12 -3.80 -1.84 6.10
N GLY A 13 -2.57 -1.41 5.90
CA GLY A 13 -1.80 -1.75 4.69
C GLY A 13 -1.10 -3.10 4.78
N SER A 14 -0.29 -3.43 3.77
CA SER A 14 0.44 -4.69 3.67
C SER A 14 1.53 -4.89 4.74
N THR A 15 2.11 -3.81 5.25
CA THR A 15 3.23 -3.86 6.22
C THR A 15 2.96 -3.12 7.52
N THR A 16 2.00 -2.20 7.53
CA THR A 16 1.75 -1.28 8.64
C THR A 16 0.27 -1.08 8.91
N ALA A 17 -0.09 -0.93 10.19
CA ALA A 17 -1.38 -0.45 10.64
C ALA A 17 -1.24 1.00 11.13
N LYS A 18 -2.20 1.85 10.74
CA LYS A 18 -2.25 3.25 11.14
C LYS A 18 -3.65 3.60 11.60
N LEU A 19 -3.74 4.49 12.56
CA LEU A 19 -5.00 5.12 12.94
C LEU A 19 -4.83 6.63 13.03
N ALA A 20 -5.93 7.34 12.79
CA ALA A 20 -6.02 8.78 12.97
C ALA A 20 -7.37 9.12 13.60
N LEU A 21 -7.33 9.78 14.76
CA LEU A 21 -8.50 10.31 15.47
C LEU A 21 -8.60 11.80 15.18
N VAL A 22 -9.74 12.24 14.64
CA VAL A 22 -9.94 13.57 14.09
C VAL A 22 -11.18 14.21 14.71
N ALA A 23 -11.08 15.47 15.07
CA ALA A 23 -12.22 16.26 15.53
C ALA A 23 -13.12 16.71 14.36
N ALA A 24 -14.31 17.20 14.64
CA ALA A 24 -15.29 17.68 13.65
C ALA A 24 -14.78 18.85 12.77
N ASP A 25 -13.79 19.59 13.24
CA ASP A 25 -13.13 20.67 12.50
C ASP A 25 -11.99 20.17 11.61
N GLY A 26 -11.77 18.87 11.54
CA GLY A 26 -10.69 18.24 10.76
C GLY A 26 -9.34 18.18 11.48
N LYS A 27 -9.25 18.65 12.73
CA LYS A 27 -7.99 18.65 13.49
C LYS A 27 -7.63 17.25 13.97
N LEU A 28 -6.38 16.83 13.71
CA LEU A 28 -5.83 15.58 14.24
C LEU A 28 -5.69 15.67 15.78
N LEU A 29 -6.33 14.74 16.48
CA LEU A 29 -6.27 14.61 17.94
C LEU A 29 -5.22 13.59 18.40
N GLU A 30 -5.17 12.46 17.68
CA GLU A 30 -4.30 11.33 17.97
C GLU A 30 -3.96 10.59 16.70
N ALA A 31 -2.76 10.02 16.60
CA ALA A 31 -2.38 9.11 15.51
C ALA A 31 -1.40 8.06 16.02
N GLN A 32 -1.49 6.86 15.45
CA GLN A 32 -0.55 5.77 15.70
C GLN A 32 -0.11 5.15 14.38
N TYR A 33 1.14 4.70 14.35
CA TYR A 33 1.76 4.04 13.21
C TYR A 33 2.58 2.85 13.72
N LEU A 34 2.15 1.63 13.39
CA LEU A 34 2.82 0.40 13.83
C LEU A 34 3.10 -0.52 12.65
N ARG A 35 4.27 -1.17 12.64
CA ARG A 35 4.53 -2.30 11.75
C ARG A 35 3.90 -3.55 12.36
N HIS A 36 3.11 -4.30 11.58
CA HIS A 36 2.38 -5.47 12.11
C HIS A 36 3.14 -6.79 11.92
N GLY A 37 4.18 -6.85 11.07
CA GLY A 37 4.96 -8.07 10.89
C GLY A 37 4.12 -9.31 10.59
N ALA A 38 3.07 -9.17 9.78
CA ALA A 38 2.02 -10.15 9.49
C ALA A 38 1.04 -10.48 10.64
N ALA A 39 1.22 -9.93 11.85
CA ALA A 39 0.28 -10.04 12.97
C ALA A 39 -0.76 -8.89 12.94
N VAL A 40 -1.51 -8.79 11.85
CA VAL A 40 -2.40 -7.66 11.53
C VAL A 40 -3.46 -7.47 12.62
N ARG A 41 -4.17 -8.54 12.99
CA ARG A 41 -5.28 -8.50 13.94
C ARG A 41 -4.82 -8.15 15.33
N GLN A 42 -3.74 -8.77 15.80
CA GLN A 42 -3.14 -8.48 17.11
C GLN A 42 -2.68 -7.02 17.19
N THR A 43 -2.05 -6.49 16.13
CA THR A 43 -1.61 -5.10 16.08
C THR A 43 -2.79 -4.15 16.15
N LEU A 44 -3.85 -4.41 15.39
CA LEU A 44 -5.07 -3.59 15.40
C LEU A 44 -5.76 -3.61 16.78
N SER A 45 -5.92 -4.80 17.39
CA SER A 45 -6.46 -4.94 18.75
C SER A 45 -5.66 -4.10 19.74
N THR A 46 -4.33 -4.24 19.72
CA THR A 46 -3.45 -3.46 20.62
C THR A 46 -3.62 -1.96 20.44
N MET A 47 -3.73 -1.48 19.20
CA MET A 47 -3.94 -0.03 18.91
C MET A 47 -5.29 0.46 19.43
N LEU A 48 -6.36 -0.30 19.22
CA LEU A 48 -7.70 0.05 19.68
C LEU A 48 -7.81 -0.02 21.21
N ASP A 49 -7.19 -1.02 21.85
CA ASP A 49 -7.15 -1.12 23.31
C ASP A 49 -6.43 0.07 23.94
N GLN A 50 -5.27 0.46 23.38
CA GLN A 50 -4.53 1.64 23.86
C GLN A 50 -5.35 2.91 23.69
N LEU A 51 -6.07 3.05 22.58
CA LEU A 51 -6.91 4.21 22.34
C LEU A 51 -8.13 4.23 23.28
N ALA A 52 -8.77 3.09 23.53
CA ALA A 52 -9.90 2.96 24.46
C ALA A 52 -9.50 3.24 25.91
N LEU A 53 -8.30 2.81 26.33
CA LEU A 53 -7.73 3.12 27.64
C LEU A 53 -7.44 4.61 27.81
N LYS A 54 -6.94 5.27 26.75
CA LYS A 54 -6.62 6.70 26.78
C LYS A 54 -7.87 7.59 26.76
N TYR A 55 -8.93 7.13 26.11
CA TYR A 55 -10.18 7.88 25.94
C TYR A 55 -11.39 7.02 26.36
N PRO A 56 -11.54 6.72 27.67
CA PRO A 56 -12.58 5.83 28.16
C PRO A 56 -13.98 6.36 27.85
N GLY A 57 -14.83 5.50 27.28
CA GLY A 57 -16.22 5.83 26.94
C GLY A 57 -16.42 6.79 25.76
N MET A 58 -15.32 7.18 25.06
CA MET A 58 -15.44 8.04 23.88
C MET A 58 -16.18 7.33 22.76
N ALA A 59 -17.21 7.99 22.24
CA ALA A 59 -17.93 7.58 21.05
C ALA A 59 -17.27 8.20 19.80
N VAL A 60 -17.10 7.39 18.76
CA VAL A 60 -16.47 7.81 17.49
C VAL A 60 -17.30 7.27 16.32
N SER A 61 -17.38 8.04 15.23
CA SER A 61 -17.74 7.50 13.92
C SER A 61 -16.47 7.01 13.26
N ALA A 62 -16.41 5.74 12.85
CA ALA A 62 -15.19 5.11 12.38
C ALA A 62 -15.34 4.54 10.95
N ALA A 63 -14.26 4.54 10.19
CA ALA A 63 -14.14 3.88 8.90
C ALA A 63 -12.77 3.22 8.76
N ILE A 64 -12.67 2.28 7.82
CA ILE A 64 -11.46 1.50 7.61
C ILE A 64 -11.06 1.50 6.13
N THR A 65 -9.76 1.44 5.87
CA THR A 65 -9.15 1.35 4.55
C THR A 65 -7.89 0.49 4.58
N GLY A 66 -7.27 0.31 3.44
CA GLY A 66 -6.00 -0.42 3.27
C GLY A 66 -6.18 -1.83 2.72
N SER A 67 -5.12 -2.35 2.10
CA SER A 67 -5.15 -3.62 1.36
C SER A 67 -5.46 -4.85 2.21
N ALA A 68 -5.14 -4.81 3.52
CA ALA A 68 -5.39 -5.92 4.45
C ALA A 68 -6.70 -5.77 5.26
N SER A 69 -7.57 -4.81 4.94
CA SER A 69 -8.68 -4.41 5.82
C SER A 69 -10.06 -4.94 5.43
N LEU A 70 -10.25 -5.54 4.25
CA LEU A 70 -11.57 -5.95 3.77
C LEU A 70 -12.30 -6.90 4.74
N GLY A 71 -11.63 -7.96 5.20
CA GLY A 71 -12.22 -8.87 6.20
C GLY A 71 -12.39 -8.23 7.58
N LEU A 72 -11.55 -7.27 7.92
CA LEU A 72 -11.65 -6.52 9.18
C LEU A 72 -12.82 -5.52 9.15
N SER A 73 -13.13 -4.93 8.01
CA SER A 73 -14.30 -4.07 7.79
C SER A 73 -15.58 -4.79 8.21
N GLU A 74 -15.78 -6.02 7.74
CA GLU A 74 -16.93 -6.86 8.10
C GLU A 74 -16.93 -7.22 9.60
N THR A 75 -15.77 -7.63 10.13
CA THR A 75 -15.63 -8.03 11.54
C THR A 75 -15.93 -6.88 12.50
N LEU A 76 -15.42 -5.69 12.20
CA LEU A 76 -15.60 -4.50 13.02
C LEU A 76 -16.98 -3.84 12.78
N GLY A 77 -17.66 -4.17 11.70
CA GLY A 77 -18.90 -3.51 11.26
C GLY A 77 -18.66 -2.06 10.84
N LEU A 78 -17.53 -1.79 10.18
CA LEU A 78 -17.12 -0.45 9.74
C LEU A 78 -17.24 -0.31 8.22
N PRO A 79 -17.64 0.87 7.70
CA PRO A 79 -17.62 1.14 6.28
C PRO A 79 -16.18 1.12 5.75
N PHE A 80 -16.00 0.48 4.60
CA PHE A 80 -14.73 0.47 3.87
C PHE A 80 -14.65 1.68 2.94
N VAL A 81 -13.60 2.46 3.06
CA VAL A 81 -13.27 3.57 2.15
C VAL A 81 -12.11 3.14 1.27
N GLN A 82 -12.23 3.29 -0.04
CA GLN A 82 -11.13 2.98 -0.94
C GLN A 82 -9.91 3.88 -0.64
N GLU A 83 -8.72 3.31 -0.62
CA GLU A 83 -7.47 3.98 -0.26
C GLU A 83 -7.19 5.24 -1.10
N VAL A 84 -7.45 5.17 -2.40
CA VAL A 84 -7.29 6.31 -3.32
C VAL A 84 -8.28 7.44 -3.00
N VAL A 85 -9.50 7.09 -2.63
CA VAL A 85 -10.53 8.05 -2.21
C VAL A 85 -10.13 8.72 -0.91
N ALA A 86 -9.65 7.95 0.06
CA ALA A 86 -9.13 8.47 1.32
C ALA A 86 -7.93 9.41 1.09
N ALA A 87 -6.96 8.98 0.26
CA ALA A 87 -5.81 9.80 -0.09
C ALA A 87 -6.22 11.13 -0.73
N SER A 88 -7.10 11.09 -1.71
CA SER A 88 -7.61 12.28 -2.40
C SER A 88 -8.35 13.21 -1.44
N ARG A 89 -9.13 12.65 -0.50
CA ARG A 89 -9.82 13.42 0.53
C ARG A 89 -8.86 14.14 1.45
N ALA A 90 -7.80 13.45 1.92
CA ALA A 90 -6.77 14.05 2.75
C ALA A 90 -6.07 15.21 2.04
N ILE A 91 -5.70 15.02 0.77
CA ILE A 91 -5.03 16.06 -0.02
C ILE A 91 -5.95 17.27 -0.23
N ALA A 92 -7.20 17.04 -0.62
CA ALA A 92 -8.16 18.10 -0.84
C ALA A 92 -8.42 18.97 0.40
N VAL A 93 -8.38 18.38 1.59
CA VAL A 93 -8.62 19.10 2.85
C VAL A 93 -7.34 19.72 3.40
N LEU A 94 -6.23 18.99 3.40
CA LEU A 94 -5.01 19.37 4.13
C LEU A 94 -3.98 20.10 3.24
N ALA A 95 -4.02 19.89 1.95
CA ALA A 95 -3.08 20.46 0.99
C ALA A 95 -3.75 20.72 -0.39
N PRO A 96 -4.83 21.53 -0.45
CA PRO A 96 -5.62 21.71 -1.67
C PRO A 96 -4.85 22.35 -2.85
N GLN A 97 -3.68 22.92 -2.58
CA GLN A 97 -2.79 23.49 -3.60
C GLN A 97 -1.93 22.43 -4.33
N THR A 98 -2.06 21.14 -3.99
CA THR A 98 -1.24 20.10 -4.58
C THR A 98 -1.64 19.80 -6.02
N ASP A 99 -0.69 19.90 -6.96
CA ASP A 99 -0.89 19.50 -8.36
C ASP A 99 -0.61 18.01 -8.56
N VAL A 100 0.46 17.50 -7.92
CA VAL A 100 0.87 16.09 -7.99
C VAL A 100 1.25 15.59 -6.60
N ALA A 101 0.79 14.40 -6.25
CA ALA A 101 1.23 13.72 -5.04
C ALA A 101 1.98 12.43 -5.40
N VAL A 102 3.16 12.25 -4.81
CA VAL A 102 3.93 11.00 -4.86
C VAL A 102 3.80 10.32 -3.51
N GLU A 103 3.25 9.13 -3.51
CA GLU A 103 3.06 8.31 -2.31
C GLU A 103 3.89 7.03 -2.41
N LEU A 104 4.68 6.75 -1.37
CA LEU A 104 5.33 5.46 -1.18
C LEU A 104 4.78 4.78 0.06
N GLY A 105 4.18 3.61 -0.14
CA GLY A 105 3.72 2.71 0.90
C GLY A 105 4.72 1.61 1.23
N GLY A 106 4.24 0.57 1.94
CA GLY A 106 5.02 -0.63 2.25
C GLY A 106 5.34 -1.46 1.00
N GLU A 107 4.34 -1.73 0.18
CA GLU A 107 4.46 -2.50 -1.07
C GLU A 107 3.89 -1.75 -2.28
N ASP A 108 3.21 -0.63 -2.05
CA ASP A 108 2.60 0.20 -3.09
C ASP A 108 3.38 1.48 -3.31
N ALA A 109 3.43 1.93 -4.55
CA ALA A 109 3.89 3.24 -4.96
C ALA A 109 2.82 3.87 -5.86
N LYS A 110 2.47 5.13 -5.63
CA LYS A 110 1.41 5.83 -6.35
C LYS A 110 1.83 7.23 -6.75
N ILE A 111 1.36 7.67 -7.91
CA ILE A 111 1.41 9.07 -8.33
C ILE A 111 -0.01 9.51 -8.63
N LEU A 112 -0.48 10.56 -7.95
CA LEU A 112 -1.78 11.17 -8.15
C LEU A 112 -1.58 12.52 -8.83
N TYR A 113 -2.11 12.70 -10.05
CA TYR A 113 -2.19 13.97 -10.74
C TYR A 113 -3.56 14.58 -10.46
N LEU A 114 -3.60 15.80 -9.95
CA LEU A 114 -4.81 16.43 -9.40
C LEU A 114 -5.26 17.68 -10.17
N SER A 115 -4.36 18.32 -10.91
CA SER A 115 -4.59 19.64 -11.54
C SER A 115 -5.52 19.64 -12.76
N GLN A 116 -5.71 18.50 -13.44
CA GLN A 116 -6.54 18.38 -14.65
C GLN A 116 -7.63 17.29 -14.56
N GLY A 117 -8.09 16.99 -13.35
CA GLY A 117 -8.85 15.79 -13.03
C GLY A 117 -7.93 14.73 -12.41
N MET A 118 -8.49 13.83 -11.63
CA MET A 118 -7.70 12.83 -10.94
C MET A 118 -7.23 11.74 -11.91
N ASP A 119 -5.90 11.69 -12.20
CA ASP A 119 -5.25 10.55 -12.86
C ASP A 119 -4.36 9.84 -11.82
N LEU A 120 -4.64 8.57 -11.58
CA LEU A 120 -3.90 7.72 -10.65
C LEU A 120 -3.00 6.76 -11.42
N ARG A 121 -1.74 6.74 -11.03
CA ARG A 121 -0.76 5.75 -11.48
C ARG A 121 -0.26 4.97 -10.25
N MET A 122 -0.26 3.65 -10.34
CA MET A 122 0.13 2.77 -9.25
C MET A 122 0.93 1.59 -9.80
N ASN A 123 1.89 1.08 -9.03
CA ASN A 123 2.56 -0.17 -9.35
C ASN A 123 1.56 -1.34 -9.25
N GLU A 124 1.61 -2.28 -10.21
CA GLU A 124 0.67 -3.41 -10.24
C GLU A 124 1.16 -4.58 -9.39
N ALA A 125 2.30 -5.16 -9.72
CA ALA A 125 2.76 -6.40 -9.11
C ALA A 125 4.19 -6.36 -8.54
N CYS A 126 4.90 -5.26 -8.72
CA CYS A 126 6.30 -5.15 -8.31
C CYS A 126 6.45 -4.21 -7.12
N ALA A 127 6.90 -4.73 -5.99
CA ALA A 127 7.21 -3.93 -4.80
C ALA A 127 8.53 -3.12 -4.95
N GLY A 128 9.16 -3.13 -6.11
CA GLY A 128 10.31 -2.29 -6.39
C GLY A 128 9.97 -0.81 -6.25
N GLY A 129 10.87 -0.02 -5.65
CA GLY A 129 10.61 1.39 -5.38
C GLY A 129 9.71 1.66 -4.16
N THR A 130 9.42 0.66 -3.33
CA THR A 130 8.55 0.76 -2.15
C THR A 130 9.33 0.53 -0.85
N GLY A 131 8.64 0.63 0.30
CA GLY A 131 9.24 0.38 1.61
C GLY A 131 9.84 -1.01 1.74
N ALA A 132 9.19 -2.05 1.22
CA ALA A 132 9.69 -3.42 1.25
C ALA A 132 11.00 -3.58 0.46
N PHE A 133 11.13 -2.90 -0.68
CA PHE A 133 12.39 -2.86 -1.41
C PHE A 133 13.49 -2.17 -0.61
N ILE A 134 13.18 -1.03 0.03
CA ILE A 134 14.13 -0.30 0.88
C ILE A 134 14.60 -1.17 2.04
N ASP A 135 13.69 -1.88 2.72
CA ASP A 135 14.02 -2.80 3.82
C ASP A 135 14.94 -3.95 3.34
N GLN A 136 14.69 -4.50 2.15
CA GLN A 136 15.55 -5.54 1.56
C GLN A 136 16.96 -5.03 1.24
N MET A 137 17.06 -3.81 0.69
CA MET A 137 18.36 -3.20 0.37
C MET A 137 19.13 -2.80 1.63
N ALA A 138 18.42 -2.30 2.65
CA ALA A 138 19.02 -1.99 3.95
C ALA A 138 19.64 -3.25 4.60
N ALA A 139 18.92 -4.39 4.53
CA ALA A 139 19.42 -5.66 5.04
C ALA A 139 20.71 -6.13 4.33
N LEU A 140 20.89 -5.85 3.02
CA LEU A 140 22.14 -6.13 2.29
C LEU A 140 23.31 -5.32 2.83
N LEU A 141 23.05 -4.10 3.27
CA LEU A 141 24.03 -3.23 3.90
C LEU A 141 24.12 -3.44 5.44
N HIS A 142 23.58 -4.54 5.97
CA HIS A 142 23.55 -4.87 7.40
C HIS A 142 23.03 -3.71 8.28
N THR A 143 21.92 -3.11 7.86
CA THR A 143 21.24 -2.02 8.56
C THR A 143 19.73 -2.10 8.35
N ASP A 144 18.98 -1.16 8.89
CA ASP A 144 17.56 -0.97 8.64
C ASP A 144 17.32 0.29 7.77
N ALA A 145 16.05 0.61 7.51
CA ALA A 145 15.70 1.77 6.68
C ALA A 145 16.20 3.10 7.29
N SER A 146 16.20 3.23 8.62
CA SER A 146 16.72 4.43 9.30
C SER A 146 18.23 4.57 9.12
N GLY A 147 18.97 3.49 9.39
CA GLY A 147 20.42 3.48 9.19
C GLY A 147 20.80 3.63 7.72
N LEU A 148 19.99 3.11 6.77
CA LEU A 148 20.19 3.39 5.34
C LEU A 148 20.07 4.89 5.03
N ASN A 149 19.10 5.56 5.66
CA ASN A 149 18.92 7.00 5.52
C ASN A 149 20.11 7.79 6.12
N GLU A 150 20.60 7.38 7.29
CA GLU A 150 21.78 8.00 7.94
C GLU A 150 23.05 7.86 7.08
N LEU A 151 23.27 6.67 6.51
CA LEU A 151 24.37 6.45 5.56
C LEU A 151 24.23 7.36 4.34
N ALA A 152 23.06 7.40 3.72
CA ALA A 152 22.82 8.19 2.51
C ALA A 152 23.05 9.69 2.69
N ALA A 153 23.03 10.21 3.91
CA ALA A 153 23.30 11.62 4.18
C ALA A 153 24.75 12.04 3.88
N ASN A 154 25.68 11.10 3.88
CA ASN A 154 27.13 11.35 3.77
C ASN A 154 27.74 10.85 2.46
N TYR A 155 26.92 10.59 1.45
CA TYR A 155 27.39 10.09 0.15
C TYR A 155 28.28 11.11 -0.58
N THR A 156 29.20 10.61 -1.38
CA THR A 156 30.05 11.40 -2.27
C THR A 156 29.83 11.07 -3.75
N THR A 157 29.46 9.83 -4.05
CA THR A 157 29.29 9.30 -5.41
C THR A 157 28.01 8.53 -5.54
N LEU A 158 27.36 8.59 -6.70
CA LEU A 158 26.20 7.76 -7.03
C LEU A 158 26.61 6.72 -8.07
N TYR A 159 26.35 5.45 -7.75
CA TYR A 159 26.53 4.34 -8.67
C TYR A 159 25.24 4.08 -9.46
N PRO A 160 25.33 3.71 -10.74
CA PRO A 160 24.17 3.27 -11.49
C PRO A 160 23.69 1.92 -10.94
N ILE A 161 22.47 1.88 -10.42
CA ILE A 161 21.78 0.67 -9.94
C ILE A 161 20.52 0.48 -10.77
N ALA A 162 20.23 -0.77 -11.19
CA ALA A 162 19.05 -1.07 -11.97
C ALA A 162 17.76 -0.67 -11.25
N SER A 163 16.99 0.22 -11.87
CA SER A 163 15.79 0.83 -11.30
C SER A 163 14.47 0.16 -11.75
N ARG A 164 14.53 -1.03 -12.38
CA ARG A 164 13.33 -1.71 -12.90
C ARG A 164 12.92 -2.94 -12.11
N CYS A 165 13.84 -3.57 -11.41
CA CYS A 165 13.58 -4.82 -10.70
C CYS A 165 14.49 -4.94 -9.48
N GLY A 166 13.91 -5.22 -8.32
CA GLY A 166 14.66 -5.39 -7.07
C GLY A 166 15.70 -6.51 -7.12
N VAL A 167 15.48 -7.57 -7.93
CA VAL A 167 16.47 -8.64 -8.14
C VAL A 167 17.70 -8.10 -8.86
N PHE A 168 17.51 -7.35 -9.94
CA PHE A 168 18.66 -6.75 -10.66
C PHE A 168 19.36 -5.68 -9.83
N ALA A 169 18.62 -4.85 -9.09
CA ALA A 169 19.22 -3.90 -8.17
C ALA A 169 20.15 -4.60 -7.15
N LYS A 170 19.74 -5.74 -6.61
CA LYS A 170 20.57 -6.55 -5.72
C LYS A 170 21.84 -7.07 -6.42
N THR A 171 21.73 -7.51 -7.67
CA THR A 171 22.88 -8.00 -8.45
C THR A 171 23.88 -6.89 -8.83
N ASP A 172 23.44 -5.63 -8.82
CA ASP A 172 24.35 -4.48 -9.02
C ASP A 172 25.02 -4.05 -7.70
N VAL A 173 24.26 -4.06 -6.59
CA VAL A 173 24.77 -3.63 -5.27
C VAL A 173 25.82 -4.59 -4.71
N VAL A 174 25.61 -5.91 -4.84
CA VAL A 174 26.52 -6.92 -4.23
C VAL A 174 27.93 -6.87 -4.78
N PRO A 175 28.19 -6.80 -6.10
CA PRO A 175 29.54 -6.63 -6.62
C PRO A 175 30.21 -5.34 -6.13
N LEU A 176 29.50 -4.20 -6.16
CA LEU A 176 30.06 -2.93 -5.68
C LEU A 176 30.47 -3.01 -4.22
N LEU A 177 29.64 -3.66 -3.37
CA LEU A 177 29.96 -3.87 -1.96
C LEU A 177 31.22 -4.75 -1.80
N ASN A 178 31.36 -5.81 -2.59
CA ASN A 178 32.52 -6.70 -2.57
C ASN A 178 33.79 -6.02 -3.09
N GLU A 179 33.69 -5.04 -4.00
CA GLU A 179 34.76 -4.21 -4.51
C GLU A 179 35.17 -3.08 -3.55
N GLY A 180 34.44 -2.95 -2.42
CA GLY A 180 34.77 -1.98 -1.38
C GLY A 180 34.19 -0.58 -1.60
N ALA A 181 33.10 -0.47 -2.38
CA ALA A 181 32.35 0.79 -2.48
C ALA A 181 31.86 1.24 -1.09
N ALA A 182 31.90 2.55 -0.85
CA ALA A 182 31.45 3.11 0.41
C ALA A 182 29.96 2.83 0.63
N ARG A 183 29.58 2.42 1.85
CA ARG A 183 28.19 2.10 2.19
C ARG A 183 27.28 3.32 2.06
N GLU A 184 27.82 4.49 2.32
CA GLU A 184 27.19 5.80 2.17
C GLU A 184 26.76 6.04 0.71
N ASP A 185 27.66 5.77 -0.21
CA ASP A 185 27.44 5.91 -1.65
C ASP A 185 26.42 4.89 -2.15
N LEU A 186 26.52 3.63 -1.68
CA LEU A 186 25.54 2.59 -2.02
C LEU A 186 24.16 2.92 -1.47
N ALA A 187 24.05 3.45 -0.26
CA ALA A 187 22.76 3.84 0.33
C ALA A 187 22.06 4.96 -0.48
N ALA A 188 22.83 6.00 -0.87
CA ALA A 188 22.29 7.07 -1.71
C ALA A 188 21.95 6.57 -3.13
N SER A 189 22.72 5.63 -3.68
CA SER A 189 22.47 5.02 -4.99
C SER A 189 21.23 4.14 -4.99
N ILE A 190 20.96 3.41 -3.88
CA ILE A 190 19.72 2.66 -3.68
C ILE A 190 18.53 3.62 -3.65
N PHE A 191 18.61 4.74 -2.93
CA PHE A 191 17.55 5.74 -2.94
C PHE A 191 17.34 6.36 -4.32
N GLN A 192 18.42 6.60 -5.08
CA GLN A 192 18.30 7.06 -6.46
C GLN A 192 17.57 6.03 -7.33
N ALA A 193 17.87 4.74 -7.18
CA ALA A 193 17.17 3.69 -7.91
C ALA A 193 15.67 3.62 -7.56
N VAL A 194 15.28 3.82 -6.28
CA VAL A 194 13.89 3.95 -5.86
C VAL A 194 13.19 5.10 -6.59
N VAL A 195 13.83 6.27 -6.63
CA VAL A 195 13.30 7.45 -7.32
C VAL A 195 13.09 7.19 -8.80
N GLU A 196 14.11 6.68 -9.47
CA GLU A 196 14.08 6.39 -10.91
C GLU A 196 13.03 5.32 -11.25
N GLN A 197 12.89 4.30 -10.41
CA GLN A 197 11.86 3.28 -10.56
C GLN A 197 10.45 3.85 -10.42
N THR A 198 10.23 4.70 -9.41
CA THR A 198 8.94 5.33 -9.19
C THR A 198 8.58 6.26 -10.35
N ILE A 199 9.50 7.14 -10.75
CA ILE A 199 9.25 8.09 -11.84
C ILE A 199 9.13 7.34 -13.17
N GLY A 200 10.09 6.50 -13.51
CA GLY A 200 10.13 5.80 -14.81
C GLY A 200 9.02 4.77 -14.97
N GLY A 201 8.65 4.08 -13.87
CA GLY A 201 7.62 3.05 -13.88
C GLY A 201 6.19 3.60 -13.84
N LEU A 202 5.94 4.68 -13.09
CA LEU A 202 4.59 5.16 -12.85
C LEU A 202 4.23 6.41 -13.64
N ALA A 203 5.14 7.36 -13.81
CA ALA A 203 4.81 8.59 -14.52
C ALA A 203 4.50 8.35 -16.01
N CYS A 204 5.09 7.30 -16.64
CA CYS A 204 4.82 6.92 -18.03
C CYS A 204 4.87 8.10 -19.01
N GLY A 205 5.81 9.03 -18.81
CA GLY A 205 5.97 10.23 -19.63
C GLY A 205 5.16 11.44 -19.17
N ASN A 206 4.23 11.31 -18.23
CA ASN A 206 3.55 12.44 -17.62
C ASN A 206 4.51 13.22 -16.72
N PRO A 207 4.67 14.53 -16.88
CA PRO A 207 5.60 15.28 -16.07
C PRO A 207 5.10 15.44 -14.64
N ILE A 208 5.98 15.17 -13.67
CA ILE A 208 5.75 15.48 -12.24
C ILE A 208 6.27 16.89 -12.03
N ARG A 209 5.39 17.88 -11.99
CA ARG A 209 5.72 19.31 -11.89
C ARG A 209 4.59 20.10 -11.22
N GLY A 210 4.87 21.38 -10.88
CA GLY A 210 3.96 22.23 -10.13
C GLY A 210 4.12 22.00 -8.62
N LYS A 211 3.07 22.07 -7.87
CA LYS A 211 3.05 21.85 -6.42
C LYS A 211 3.02 20.36 -6.11
N VAL A 212 4.15 19.81 -5.65
CA VAL A 212 4.33 18.38 -5.42
C VAL A 212 4.32 18.05 -3.93
N ALA A 213 3.43 17.14 -3.52
CA ALA A 213 3.40 16.58 -2.17
C ALA A 213 4.09 15.21 -2.13
N PHE A 214 4.85 14.94 -1.07
CA PHE A 214 5.50 13.67 -0.80
C PHE A 214 4.85 12.98 0.39
N LEU A 215 4.24 11.81 0.17
CA LEU A 215 3.31 11.15 1.07
C LEU A 215 3.74 9.71 1.38
N GLY A 216 3.20 9.17 2.46
CA GLY A 216 3.49 7.81 2.91
C GLY A 216 4.69 7.69 3.86
N GLY A 217 4.81 6.52 4.50
CA GLY A 217 5.84 6.26 5.51
C GLY A 217 7.28 6.46 5.01
N PRO A 218 7.69 5.83 3.90
CA PRO A 218 9.05 5.99 3.38
C PRO A 218 9.46 7.44 3.13
N LEU A 219 8.59 8.25 2.51
CA LEU A 219 8.90 9.65 2.20
C LEU A 219 8.81 10.58 3.43
N HIS A 220 8.12 10.14 4.49
CA HIS A 220 8.09 10.85 5.77
C HIS A 220 9.33 10.56 6.62
N PHE A 221 9.66 9.26 6.82
CA PHE A 221 10.71 8.83 7.74
C PHE A 221 12.12 8.87 7.13
N LEU A 222 12.24 8.91 5.80
CA LEU A 222 13.52 8.89 5.08
C LEU A 222 13.74 10.22 4.34
N PRO A 223 14.21 11.28 5.02
CA PRO A 223 14.41 12.59 4.41
C PRO A 223 15.42 12.57 3.25
N GLU A 224 16.43 11.69 3.28
CA GLU A 224 17.40 11.59 2.18
C GLU A 224 16.77 11.02 0.91
N LEU A 225 15.83 10.06 1.04
CA LEU A 225 15.03 9.57 -0.08
C LEU A 225 14.19 10.72 -0.68
N ARG A 226 13.52 11.50 0.16
CA ARG A 226 12.74 12.66 -0.30
C ARG A 226 13.61 13.71 -0.99
N LYS A 227 14.82 13.99 -0.47
CA LYS A 227 15.78 14.88 -1.12
C LYS A 227 16.19 14.37 -2.51
N ARG A 228 16.34 13.04 -2.67
CA ARG A 228 16.63 12.44 -3.98
C ARG A 228 15.50 12.69 -4.99
N PHE A 229 14.23 12.55 -4.56
CA PHE A 229 13.09 12.91 -5.41
C PHE A 229 13.15 14.38 -5.83
N ILE A 230 13.30 15.30 -4.87
CA ILE A 230 13.37 16.74 -5.12
C ILE A 230 14.50 17.07 -6.12
N ALA A 231 15.68 16.50 -5.92
CA ALA A 231 16.84 16.71 -6.79
C ALA A 231 16.63 16.14 -8.20
N THR A 232 16.07 14.94 -8.32
CA THR A 232 15.83 14.27 -9.61
C THR A 232 14.75 14.98 -10.41
N LEU A 233 13.68 15.42 -9.76
CA LEU A 233 12.59 16.20 -10.36
C LEU A 233 12.95 17.68 -10.57
N LYS A 234 14.10 18.13 -10.01
CA LYS A 234 14.56 19.52 -10.05
C LYS A 234 13.54 20.53 -9.52
N LEU A 235 12.83 20.15 -8.45
CA LEU A 235 11.82 20.98 -7.83
C LEU A 235 12.45 22.13 -7.06
N ALA A 236 11.91 23.33 -7.26
CA ALA A 236 12.22 24.48 -6.43
C ALA A 236 11.56 24.32 -5.02
N PRO A 237 12.13 24.95 -3.98
CA PRO A 237 11.57 24.84 -2.61
C PRO A 237 10.09 25.17 -2.51
N GLU A 238 9.62 26.16 -3.26
CA GLU A 238 8.22 26.60 -3.32
C GLU A 238 7.29 25.60 -4.04
N GLU A 239 7.84 24.67 -4.82
CA GLU A 239 7.08 23.61 -5.49
C GLU A 239 6.84 22.42 -4.57
N VAL A 240 7.60 22.30 -3.49
CA VAL A 240 7.43 21.22 -2.51
C VAL A 240 6.33 21.59 -1.52
N VAL A 241 5.21 20.86 -1.57
CA VAL A 241 4.09 21.07 -0.66
C VAL A 241 4.40 20.42 0.68
N PRO A 242 4.45 21.20 1.78
CA PRO A 242 4.58 20.64 3.12
C PRO A 242 3.29 19.90 3.46
N PHE A 243 3.40 18.62 3.81
CA PHE A 243 2.28 17.83 4.26
C PHE A 243 2.58 17.29 5.67
N PRO A 244 2.05 17.94 6.73
CA PRO A 244 2.24 17.47 8.09
C PRO A 244 1.57 16.10 8.26
N ASN A 245 2.25 15.19 8.97
CA ASN A 245 1.72 13.85 9.21
C ASN A 245 1.51 13.01 7.93
N ALA A 246 2.37 13.18 6.92
CA ALA A 246 2.31 12.48 5.64
C ALA A 246 2.22 10.94 5.77
N GLN A 247 2.80 10.37 6.84
CA GLN A 247 2.75 8.93 7.13
C GLN A 247 1.35 8.43 7.53
N TYR A 248 0.46 9.32 7.99
CA TYR A 248 -0.92 9.00 8.35
C TYR A 248 -1.93 9.42 7.30
N MET A 249 -1.50 9.93 6.18
CA MET A 249 -2.33 10.60 5.19
C MET A 249 -3.59 9.79 4.82
N VAL A 250 -3.44 8.49 4.57
CA VAL A 250 -4.56 7.61 4.22
C VAL A 250 -5.53 7.40 5.40
N ALA A 251 -5.01 7.17 6.61
CA ALA A 251 -5.86 7.09 7.82
C ALA A 251 -6.57 8.42 8.11
N LEU A 252 -5.88 9.55 7.94
CA LEU A 252 -6.48 10.89 8.04
C LEU A 252 -7.60 11.07 7.01
N GLY A 253 -7.36 10.74 5.76
CA GLY A 253 -8.35 10.83 4.70
C GLY A 253 -9.57 9.93 4.95
N THR A 254 -9.35 8.76 5.54
CA THR A 254 -10.42 7.85 5.96
C THR A 254 -11.29 8.48 7.03
N ALA A 255 -10.69 9.07 8.09
CA ALA A 255 -11.44 9.81 9.10
C ALA A 255 -12.17 11.01 8.49
N LEU A 256 -11.48 11.81 7.66
CA LEU A 256 -12.04 12.99 6.99
C LEU A 256 -13.16 12.66 6.00
N SER A 257 -13.26 11.42 5.53
CA SER A 257 -14.38 10.96 4.68
C SER A 257 -15.70 10.89 5.44
N LEU A 258 -15.65 10.84 6.77
CA LEU A 258 -16.82 10.85 7.66
C LEU A 258 -17.22 12.26 8.11
N VAL A 259 -16.37 13.26 7.86
CA VAL A 259 -16.57 14.65 8.31
C VAL A 259 -17.19 15.48 7.21
N ASP A 260 -18.20 16.29 7.56
CA ASP A 260 -18.74 17.32 6.69
C ASP A 260 -17.91 18.60 6.83
N LEU A 261 -17.16 18.94 5.80
CA LEU A 261 -16.28 20.10 5.77
C LEU A 261 -16.66 21.06 4.63
N PRO A 262 -16.43 22.37 4.76
CA PRO A 262 -16.66 23.32 3.69
C PRO A 262 -15.93 22.89 2.39
N GLY A 263 -16.69 22.75 1.30
CA GLY A 263 -16.18 22.32 0.01
C GLY A 263 -15.92 20.82 -0.16
N ALA A 264 -16.21 20.02 0.86
CA ALA A 264 -15.97 18.57 0.84
C ALA A 264 -17.00 17.82 1.69
N ALA A 265 -18.13 17.44 1.07
CA ALA A 265 -19.22 16.71 1.74
C ALA A 265 -18.77 15.35 2.31
N ARG A 266 -19.47 14.90 3.33
CA ARG A 266 -19.27 13.57 3.91
C ARG A 266 -19.50 12.48 2.86
N MET A 267 -18.62 11.48 2.85
CA MET A 267 -18.65 10.41 1.85
C MET A 267 -19.22 9.11 2.37
N ALA A 268 -19.24 8.91 3.69
CA ALA A 268 -19.79 7.74 4.34
C ALA A 268 -20.49 8.13 5.64
N ASP A 269 -21.57 7.42 5.96
CA ASP A 269 -22.30 7.54 7.24
C ASP A 269 -21.95 6.37 8.14
N MET A 270 -21.74 6.67 9.41
CA MET A 270 -21.54 5.66 10.43
C MET A 270 -22.12 6.16 11.74
N GLU A 271 -23.01 5.36 12.34
CA GLU A 271 -23.47 5.60 13.70
C GLU A 271 -22.30 5.53 14.69
N PRO A 272 -22.22 6.45 15.64
CA PRO A 272 -21.13 6.45 16.63
C PRO A 272 -21.10 5.13 17.42
N VAL A 273 -19.88 4.61 17.61
CA VAL A 273 -19.60 3.43 18.42
C VAL A 273 -18.52 3.79 19.45
N THR A 274 -18.60 3.21 20.65
CA THR A 274 -17.53 3.48 21.64
C THR A 274 -16.23 2.81 21.26
N LEU A 275 -15.11 3.44 21.59
CA LEU A 275 -13.78 2.86 21.37
C LEU A 275 -13.63 1.49 22.05
N GLY A 276 -14.24 1.32 23.26
CA GLY A 276 -14.27 0.02 23.95
C GLY A 276 -14.97 -1.06 23.13
N THR A 277 -16.12 -0.74 22.55
CA THR A 277 -16.84 -1.68 21.66
C THR A 277 -16.02 -2.04 20.41
N LEU A 278 -15.31 -1.08 19.82
CA LEU A 278 -14.42 -1.36 18.69
C LEU A 278 -13.26 -2.28 19.10
N ALA A 279 -12.67 -2.04 20.26
CA ALA A 279 -11.60 -2.88 20.82
C ALA A 279 -12.10 -4.31 21.08
N GLU A 280 -13.29 -4.47 21.64
CA GLU A 280 -13.94 -5.78 21.88
C GLU A 280 -14.26 -6.54 20.56
N ARG A 281 -14.59 -5.83 19.49
CA ARG A 281 -14.82 -6.42 18.17
C ARG A 281 -13.56 -6.79 17.45
N ALA A 282 -12.43 -6.17 17.81
CA ALA A 282 -11.15 -6.46 17.16
C ALA A 282 -10.70 -7.88 17.51
N PRO A 283 -10.40 -8.72 16.51
CA PRO A 283 -10.03 -10.10 16.76
C PRO A 283 -8.67 -10.17 17.47
N ALA A 284 -8.62 -10.89 18.58
CA ALA A 284 -7.44 -10.97 19.46
C ALA A 284 -6.27 -11.76 18.84
N SER A 285 -6.52 -12.60 17.83
CA SER A 285 -5.46 -13.39 17.19
C SER A 285 -5.75 -13.67 15.71
N ASP A 286 -4.69 -13.80 14.92
CA ASP A 286 -4.75 -14.22 13.52
C ASP A 286 -5.08 -15.73 13.37
N ALA A 287 -5.11 -16.49 14.49
CA ALA A 287 -5.40 -17.93 14.50
C ALA A 287 -6.90 -18.23 14.36
N GLU A 288 -7.80 -17.34 14.74
CA GLU A 288 -9.24 -17.57 14.72
C GLU A 288 -9.87 -17.49 13.32
N ASP A 289 -9.18 -16.90 12.36
CA ASP A 289 -9.67 -16.81 10.97
C ASP A 289 -9.09 -17.88 10.04
N ARG A 290 -8.74 -19.02 10.59
CA ARG A 290 -8.58 -20.21 9.76
C ARG A 290 -9.96 -20.73 9.32
N ARG A 291 -10.77 -19.86 8.69
CA ARG A 291 -11.75 -20.36 7.75
C ARG A 291 -10.95 -21.11 6.70
N PRO A 292 -11.21 -22.42 6.52
CA PRO A 292 -10.61 -23.09 5.37
C PRO A 292 -10.97 -22.23 4.16
N PRO A 293 -10.01 -21.94 3.24
CA PRO A 293 -10.33 -21.15 2.08
C PRO A 293 -11.58 -21.74 1.48
N SER A 294 -12.60 -20.92 1.21
CA SER A 294 -13.89 -21.30 0.66
C SER A 294 -13.78 -21.98 -0.72
N LEU A 295 -12.59 -22.09 -1.24
CA LEU A 295 -12.15 -23.01 -2.29
C LEU A 295 -11.79 -24.37 -1.69
N ARG A 296 -12.77 -25.07 -1.12
CA ARG A 296 -12.78 -26.50 -1.24
C ARG A 296 -13.10 -26.78 -2.71
N CYS A 297 -12.07 -26.94 -3.51
CA CYS A 297 -12.19 -27.71 -4.75
C CYS A 297 -12.88 -28.99 -4.33
N SER A 298 -14.14 -29.20 -4.77
CA SER A 298 -14.87 -30.44 -4.51
C SER A 298 -13.94 -31.55 -4.95
N THR A 299 -13.66 -32.49 -4.05
CA THR A 299 -12.83 -33.65 -4.29
C THR A 299 -13.49 -34.57 -5.30
N THR A 300 -13.42 -34.19 -6.57
CA THR A 300 -13.38 -35.11 -7.67
C THR A 300 -11.91 -35.41 -7.94
N LYS A 301 -11.55 -36.65 -7.79
CA LYS A 301 -10.22 -37.31 -7.87
C LYS A 301 -9.13 -36.48 -8.54
N PRO A 302 -7.91 -36.40 -7.97
CA PRO A 302 -6.80 -35.70 -8.58
C PRO A 302 -6.50 -36.35 -9.93
N THR A 303 -6.75 -35.64 -11.01
CA THR A 303 -6.17 -35.97 -12.31
C THR A 303 -4.69 -35.69 -12.15
N THR A 304 -3.90 -36.75 -12.10
CA THR A 304 -2.45 -36.72 -12.04
C THR A 304 -1.91 -35.81 -13.14
N ILE A 305 -1.39 -34.64 -12.77
CA ILE A 305 -0.57 -33.83 -13.66
C ILE A 305 0.75 -34.57 -13.75
N CYS A 306 0.93 -35.35 -14.82
CA CYS A 306 2.22 -35.91 -15.16
C CYS A 306 3.19 -34.77 -15.42
N SER A 307 4.17 -34.59 -14.54
CA SER A 307 5.39 -33.85 -14.84
C SER A 307 6.09 -34.60 -15.98
N ALA A 308 6.09 -34.02 -17.18
CA ALA A 308 6.83 -34.55 -18.30
C ALA A 308 8.33 -34.34 -18.03
N ASN A 309 8.98 -35.39 -17.51
CA ASN A 309 10.42 -35.57 -17.69
C ASN A 309 10.64 -35.89 -19.17
N ALA A 310 11.36 -35.01 -19.85
CA ALA A 310 11.80 -35.22 -21.23
C ALA A 310 12.76 -36.40 -21.31
N THR A 311 12.28 -37.56 -21.73
CA THR A 311 13.09 -38.62 -22.32
C THR A 311 12.45 -39.05 -23.61
N THR A 312 13.27 -39.03 -24.67
CA THR A 312 13.06 -39.43 -26.03
C THR A 312 12.18 -40.67 -26.23
N GLY A 313 11.02 -40.49 -26.84
CA GLY A 313 10.16 -41.60 -27.27
C GLY A 313 9.11 -41.10 -28.27
N THR A 314 9.01 -41.79 -29.39
CA THR A 314 8.17 -41.56 -30.56
C THR A 314 6.71 -41.20 -30.24
N PRO A 315 6.10 -40.21 -30.91
CA PRO A 315 4.73 -39.78 -30.59
C PRO A 315 3.69 -40.84 -31.00
N PRO A 316 2.68 -41.11 -30.18
CA PRO A 316 1.58 -41.98 -30.56
C PRO A 316 0.64 -41.27 -31.56
N ARG A 317 0.11 -42.04 -32.52
CA ARG A 317 -0.82 -41.65 -33.58
C ARG A 317 -2.01 -40.85 -32.99
N ALA A 318 -2.33 -39.75 -33.64
CA ALA A 318 -3.50 -38.90 -33.37
C ALA A 318 -4.81 -39.71 -33.48
N SER A 319 -5.50 -39.90 -32.36
CA SER A 319 -6.91 -40.28 -32.34
C SER A 319 -7.76 -39.03 -32.61
N ARG A 320 -8.79 -39.19 -33.46
CA ARG A 320 -9.72 -38.12 -33.86
C ARG A 320 -10.27 -37.38 -32.68
N TRP A 321 -9.89 -36.12 -32.58
CA TRP A 321 -10.43 -35.17 -31.63
C TRP A 321 -11.83 -34.73 -32.10
N ASN A 322 -12.84 -34.92 -31.25
CA ASN A 322 -14.20 -34.44 -31.52
C ASN A 322 -14.41 -33.16 -30.70
N PRO A 323 -14.49 -31.97 -31.30
CA PRO A 323 -14.59 -30.73 -30.57
C PRO A 323 -15.99 -30.62 -29.97
N ARG A 324 -16.09 -30.77 -28.64
CA ARG A 324 -17.21 -30.21 -27.90
C ARG A 324 -17.00 -28.69 -27.81
N PRO A 325 -18.06 -27.86 -27.80
CA PRO A 325 -17.90 -26.41 -27.70
C PRO A 325 -17.04 -26.05 -26.49
N ALA A 326 -15.99 -25.32 -26.76
CA ALA A 326 -14.99 -24.95 -25.75
C ALA A 326 -15.62 -23.97 -24.74
N ARG A 327 -15.61 -24.33 -23.47
CA ARG A 327 -15.81 -23.37 -22.38
C ARG A 327 -14.51 -22.58 -22.24
N SER A 328 -14.58 -21.27 -22.35
CA SER A 328 -13.43 -20.40 -22.08
C SER A 328 -13.34 -20.13 -20.59
N SER A 329 -12.15 -20.27 -20.03
CA SER A 329 -11.84 -19.84 -18.66
C SER A 329 -10.70 -18.85 -18.73
N SER A 330 -10.83 -17.75 -18.03
CA SER A 330 -9.75 -16.80 -17.80
C SER A 330 -9.53 -16.63 -16.31
N ALA A 331 -8.27 -16.53 -15.92
CA ALA A 331 -7.88 -16.25 -14.54
C ALA A 331 -6.94 -15.06 -14.53
N ASP A 332 -7.22 -14.10 -13.67
CA ASP A 332 -6.36 -12.98 -13.35
C ASP A 332 -5.66 -13.27 -12.02
N LEU A 333 -4.33 -13.34 -12.04
CA LEU A 333 -3.48 -13.62 -10.91
C LEU A 333 -2.81 -12.32 -10.45
N GLY A 334 -3.52 -11.53 -9.64
CA GLY A 334 -2.94 -10.38 -8.96
C GLY A 334 -2.07 -10.79 -7.77
N SER A 335 -1.20 -9.91 -7.31
CA SER A 335 -0.30 -10.15 -6.15
C SER A 335 -1.04 -10.44 -4.85
N THR A 336 -2.28 -9.96 -4.72
CA THR A 336 -3.13 -10.13 -3.52
C THR A 336 -4.49 -10.77 -3.82
N THR A 337 -4.87 -10.91 -5.11
CA THR A 337 -6.20 -11.39 -5.49
C THR A 337 -6.10 -12.29 -6.70
N VAL A 338 -6.71 -13.47 -6.61
CA VAL A 338 -6.92 -14.36 -7.76
C VAL A 338 -8.38 -14.22 -8.18
N LYS A 339 -8.61 -13.83 -9.44
CA LYS A 339 -9.94 -13.76 -10.04
C LYS A 339 -10.03 -14.81 -11.14
N ALA A 340 -11.04 -15.64 -11.11
CA ALA A 340 -11.31 -16.61 -12.14
C ALA A 340 -12.75 -16.46 -12.62
N VAL A 341 -12.95 -16.41 -13.91
CA VAL A 341 -14.27 -16.31 -14.53
C VAL A 341 -14.45 -17.51 -15.47
N LEU A 342 -15.54 -18.23 -15.29
CA LEU A 342 -15.98 -19.26 -16.21
C LEU A 342 -17.12 -18.71 -17.06
N ALA A 343 -16.95 -18.67 -18.37
CA ALA A 343 -17.96 -18.25 -19.33
C ALA A 343 -18.34 -19.40 -20.26
N ASP A 344 -19.57 -19.40 -20.75
CA ASP A 344 -19.99 -20.31 -21.82
C ASP A 344 -19.51 -19.87 -23.19
N ALA A 345 -19.87 -20.61 -24.23
CA ALA A 345 -19.44 -20.34 -25.60
C ALA A 345 -20.01 -19.01 -26.16
N ASP A 346 -21.05 -18.49 -25.55
CA ASP A 346 -21.70 -17.22 -25.94
C ASP A 346 -21.22 -16.04 -25.09
N GLY A 347 -20.23 -16.28 -24.17
CA GLY A 347 -19.62 -15.25 -23.32
C GLY A 347 -20.41 -14.92 -22.06
N ALA A 348 -21.48 -15.67 -21.75
CA ALA A 348 -22.21 -15.46 -20.49
C ALA A 348 -21.42 -16.04 -19.31
N VAL A 349 -21.25 -15.23 -18.26
CA VAL A 349 -20.52 -15.61 -17.03
C VAL A 349 -21.33 -16.67 -16.27
N LEU A 350 -20.75 -17.85 -16.09
CA LEU A 350 -21.36 -18.97 -15.37
C LEU A 350 -21.04 -18.91 -13.87
N THR A 351 -19.84 -18.43 -13.52
CA THR A 351 -19.41 -18.18 -12.13
C THR A 351 -18.20 -17.27 -12.12
N SER A 352 -18.01 -16.54 -11.04
CA SER A 352 -16.89 -15.61 -10.82
C SER A 352 -16.27 -15.81 -9.45
#